data_596d5a4b8e1424db5dbf7f2de974637b
#
_entry.id   596d5a4b8e1424db5dbf7f2de974637b
#
_cell.length_a   1.000
_cell.length_b   1.000
_cell.length_c   1.000
_cell.angle_alpha   90.00
_cell.angle_beta   90.00
_cell.angle_gamma   90.00
#
_symmetry.space_group_name_H-M   'P 1'
#
loop_
_entity.id
_entity.type
_entity.pdbx_description
1 polymer ?
#
loop_
_entity_poly.entity_id
_entity_poly.type
_entity_poly.pdbx_seq_one_letter_code
_entity_poly.pdbx_strand_id
1 'polypeptide(L)'
;MSDKRIHPETGQELRRDVRSQTVTFGSLSRVVDVPGWYPEGDGDALFDGTDLQASNAAFKELRSEYGGHVKAVRKARGLTQEEAGHIIGGGPRAFQKYESGKTPPSDAAVGLIEVLDKHPEALATLREVRSKLMTVATSVTNAKRKTDPKVVRRGRQSKATAKLAKARG
;
A
#
# COMPACT_ATOMS: atom_id res chain seq x y z
N MET A 1 16.57 -37.30 19.85
CA MET A 1 16.94 -36.07 19.11
C MET A 1 17.03 -34.98 20.16
N SER A 2 18.00 -34.07 20.06
CA SER A 2 18.18 -33.02 21.08
C SER A 2 17.04 -32.00 20.94
N ASP A 3 16.20 -31.84 21.97
CA ASP A 3 15.13 -30.84 22.02
C ASP A 3 15.63 -29.42 22.30
N LYS A 4 16.97 -29.23 22.19
CA LYS A 4 17.67 -27.99 22.47
C LYS A 4 18.54 -27.55 21.29
N ARG A 5 18.53 -26.26 20.98
CA ARG A 5 19.36 -25.61 19.97
C ARG A 5 19.93 -24.31 20.53
N ILE A 6 21.08 -23.91 20.07
CA ILE A 6 21.66 -22.58 20.44
C ILE A 6 21.40 -21.61 19.30
N HIS A 7 20.87 -20.44 19.64
CA HIS A 7 20.66 -19.36 18.66
C HIS A 7 22.04 -18.84 18.16
N PRO A 8 22.28 -18.81 16.84
CA PRO A 8 23.62 -18.54 16.31
C PRO A 8 24.13 -17.11 16.57
N GLU A 9 23.23 -16.15 16.72
CA GLU A 9 23.59 -14.74 16.93
C GLU A 9 23.59 -14.32 18.41
N THR A 10 22.61 -14.84 19.19
CA THR A 10 22.44 -14.42 20.59
C THR A 10 23.06 -15.37 21.60
N GLY A 11 23.35 -16.61 21.19
CA GLY A 11 23.86 -17.65 22.08
C GLY A 11 22.82 -18.21 23.07
N GLN A 12 21.55 -17.79 22.96
CA GLN A 12 20.47 -18.28 23.81
C GLN A 12 20.13 -19.74 23.53
N GLU A 13 19.79 -20.49 24.59
CA GLU A 13 19.23 -21.83 24.47
C GLU A 13 17.78 -21.71 23.97
N LEU A 14 17.46 -22.45 22.91
CA LEU A 14 16.14 -22.55 22.33
C LEU A 14 15.61 -23.97 22.51
N ARG A 15 14.30 -24.10 22.75
CA ARG A 15 13.61 -25.39 22.83
C ARG A 15 12.55 -25.50 21.75
N ARG A 16 12.29 -26.71 21.29
CA ARG A 16 11.22 -27.00 20.36
C ARG A 16 9.88 -26.79 21.05
N ASP A 17 9.03 -25.90 20.49
CA ASP A 17 7.74 -25.51 21.06
C ASP A 17 6.77 -25.14 19.95
N VAL A 18 5.50 -24.96 20.29
CA VAL A 18 4.46 -24.44 19.41
C VAL A 18 3.87 -23.20 20.07
N ARG A 19 3.97 -22.04 19.42
CA ARG A 19 3.42 -20.79 19.96
C ARG A 19 2.40 -20.19 19.02
N SER A 20 1.32 -19.67 19.58
CA SER A 20 0.30 -18.95 18.83
C SER A 20 0.83 -17.60 18.34
N GLN A 21 0.72 -17.35 17.03
CA GLN A 21 1.11 -16.08 16.40
C GLN A 21 -0.07 -15.47 15.68
N THR A 22 -0.17 -14.14 15.72
CA THR A 22 -1.19 -13.41 14.98
C THR A 22 -0.66 -12.98 13.62
N VAL A 23 -1.27 -13.49 12.56
CA VAL A 23 -1.01 -13.09 11.18
C VAL A 23 -2.02 -12.03 10.79
N THR A 24 -1.57 -10.92 10.20
CA THR A 24 -2.43 -9.80 9.81
C THR A 24 -2.28 -9.45 8.34
N PHE A 25 -3.38 -9.03 7.71
CA PHE A 25 -3.37 -8.43 6.38
C PHE A 25 -4.53 -7.45 6.23
N GLY A 26 -4.24 -6.15 6.01
CA GLY A 26 -5.25 -5.10 6.04
C GLY A 26 -5.90 -4.99 7.42
N SER A 27 -7.23 -5.04 7.48
CA SER A 27 -7.99 -5.04 8.73
C SER A 27 -8.26 -6.46 9.29
N LEU A 28 -7.87 -7.49 8.56
CA LEU A 28 -8.09 -8.88 8.96
C LEU A 28 -6.92 -9.45 9.75
N SER A 29 -7.23 -10.32 10.69
CA SER A 29 -6.23 -11.05 11.47
C SER A 29 -6.67 -12.48 11.72
N ARG A 30 -5.69 -13.38 11.90
CA ARG A 30 -5.91 -14.80 12.26
C ARG A 30 -4.81 -15.27 13.19
N VAL A 31 -5.20 -15.96 14.25
CA VAL A 31 -4.25 -16.64 15.14
C VAL A 31 -3.96 -18.02 14.58
N VAL A 32 -2.68 -18.38 14.50
CA VAL A 32 -2.20 -19.70 14.06
C VAL A 32 -1.12 -20.21 14.99
N ASP A 33 -1.08 -21.51 15.18
CA ASP A 33 -0.05 -22.15 15.95
C ASP A 33 1.16 -22.43 15.06
N VAL A 34 2.30 -21.89 15.47
CA VAL A 34 3.55 -21.96 14.71
C VAL A 34 4.56 -22.78 15.50
N PRO A 35 4.94 -23.98 15.02
CA PRO A 35 6.05 -24.70 15.58
C PRO A 35 7.35 -23.95 15.30
N GLY A 36 8.31 -24.07 16.22
CA GLY A 36 9.60 -23.38 16.08
C GLY A 36 10.55 -23.72 17.22
N TRP A 37 11.71 -23.09 17.20
CA TRP A 37 12.68 -23.11 18.28
C TRP A 37 12.61 -21.79 19.03
N TYR A 38 12.11 -21.83 20.24
CA TYR A 38 11.81 -20.64 21.04
C TYR A 38 12.70 -20.58 22.30
N PRO A 39 13.11 -19.36 22.71
CA PRO A 39 13.75 -19.17 24.02
C PRO A 39 12.74 -19.35 25.16
N GLU A 40 13.22 -19.60 26.39
CA GLU A 40 12.35 -19.69 27.58
C GLU A 40 11.67 -18.37 27.93
N GLY A 41 12.26 -17.25 27.57
CA GLY A 41 11.71 -15.89 27.76
C GLY A 41 11.51 -15.15 26.45
N ASP A 42 11.67 -13.84 26.51
CA ASP A 42 11.68 -12.97 25.34
C ASP A 42 12.99 -13.17 24.56
N GLY A 43 12.88 -13.19 23.25
CA GLY A 43 14.02 -13.33 22.36
C GLY A 43 13.61 -13.85 20.99
N ASP A 44 14.59 -13.92 20.09
CA ASP A 44 14.35 -14.32 18.71
C ASP A 44 14.19 -15.85 18.61
N ALA A 45 13.18 -16.26 17.84
CA ALA A 45 12.91 -17.65 17.53
C ALA A 45 13.58 -18.05 16.22
N LEU A 46 13.90 -19.35 16.09
CA LEU A 46 14.36 -19.93 14.82
C LEU A 46 13.29 -20.87 14.26
N PHE A 47 13.12 -20.79 12.94
CA PHE A 47 12.17 -21.61 12.21
C PHE A 47 12.87 -22.45 11.16
N ASP A 48 12.49 -23.71 11.07
CA ASP A 48 12.89 -24.59 9.98
C ASP A 48 11.88 -24.45 8.82
N GLY A 49 12.22 -24.92 7.62
CA GLY A 49 11.47 -24.59 6.40
C GLY A 49 9.98 -24.98 6.39
N THR A 50 9.56 -25.90 7.24
CA THR A 50 8.15 -26.33 7.35
C THR A 50 7.39 -25.61 8.47
N ASP A 51 8.08 -24.97 9.40
CA ASP A 51 7.48 -24.37 10.59
C ASP A 51 6.53 -23.23 10.26
N LEU A 52 6.85 -22.46 9.24
CA LEU A 52 6.06 -21.29 8.82
C LEU A 52 4.91 -21.63 7.86
N GLN A 53 4.63 -22.91 7.59
CA GLN A 53 3.58 -23.30 6.65
C GLN A 53 2.20 -22.78 7.08
N ALA A 54 1.85 -22.90 8.36
CA ALA A 54 0.58 -22.41 8.89
C ALA A 54 0.45 -20.89 8.76
N SER A 55 1.49 -20.14 9.11
CA SER A 55 1.53 -18.68 8.93
C SER A 55 1.42 -18.27 7.47
N ASN A 56 2.16 -18.93 6.59
CA ASN A 56 2.13 -18.65 5.16
C ASN A 56 0.77 -18.96 4.54
N ALA A 57 0.13 -20.05 4.94
CA ALA A 57 -1.22 -20.40 4.50
C ALA A 57 -2.24 -19.36 4.97
N ALA A 58 -2.22 -19.00 6.26
CA ALA A 58 -3.09 -17.97 6.82
C ALA A 58 -2.90 -16.62 6.13
N PHE A 59 -1.65 -16.21 5.90
CA PHE A 59 -1.34 -14.97 5.19
C PHE A 59 -1.91 -14.97 3.76
N LYS A 60 -1.78 -16.09 3.03
CA LYS A 60 -2.32 -16.23 1.67
C LYS A 60 -3.84 -16.14 1.65
N GLU A 61 -4.52 -16.75 2.63
CA GLU A 61 -5.98 -16.71 2.77
C GLU A 61 -6.45 -15.29 3.11
N LEU A 62 -5.88 -14.66 4.15
CA LEU A 62 -6.21 -13.29 4.55
C LEU A 62 -6.02 -12.30 3.40
N ARG A 63 -4.95 -12.47 2.63
CA ARG A 63 -4.64 -11.66 1.45
C ARG A 63 -5.72 -11.77 0.38
N SER A 64 -6.23 -12.97 0.12
CA SER A 64 -7.31 -13.21 -0.84
C SER A 64 -8.65 -12.66 -0.34
N GLU A 65 -8.95 -12.91 0.93
CA GLU A 65 -10.17 -12.46 1.60
C GLU A 65 -10.25 -10.92 1.63
N TYR A 66 -9.19 -10.26 2.08
CA TYR A 66 -9.14 -8.81 2.13
C TYR A 66 -9.17 -8.17 0.74
N GLY A 67 -8.52 -8.76 -0.25
CA GLY A 67 -8.62 -8.32 -1.64
C GLY A 67 -10.06 -8.37 -2.16
N GLY A 68 -10.80 -9.42 -1.83
CA GLY A 68 -12.24 -9.56 -2.10
C GLY A 68 -13.07 -8.48 -1.40
N HIS A 69 -12.80 -8.20 -0.12
CA HIS A 69 -13.45 -7.14 0.66
C HIS A 69 -13.23 -5.76 0.02
N VAL A 70 -12.00 -5.38 -0.27
CA VAL A 70 -11.65 -4.11 -0.95
C VAL A 70 -12.42 -3.95 -2.27
N LYS A 71 -12.50 -5.02 -3.06
CA LYS A 71 -13.25 -5.04 -4.32
C LYS A 71 -14.75 -4.86 -4.10
N ALA A 72 -15.31 -5.50 -3.08
CA ALA A 72 -16.74 -5.40 -2.74
C ALA A 72 -17.09 -3.98 -2.32
N VAL A 73 -16.32 -3.38 -1.40
CA VAL A 73 -16.50 -1.99 -0.95
C VAL A 73 -16.44 -1.03 -2.12
N ARG A 74 -15.41 -1.12 -2.96
CA ARG A 74 -15.27 -0.27 -4.15
C ARG A 74 -16.48 -0.36 -5.08
N LYS A 75 -16.91 -1.59 -5.40
CA LYS A 75 -18.06 -1.82 -6.29
C LYS A 75 -19.37 -1.29 -5.70
N ALA A 76 -19.59 -1.49 -4.40
CA ALA A 76 -20.76 -0.98 -3.69
C ALA A 76 -20.84 0.56 -3.70
N ARG A 77 -19.70 1.25 -3.85
CA ARG A 77 -19.61 2.71 -3.99
C ARG A 77 -19.60 3.18 -5.46
N GLY A 78 -19.80 2.28 -6.44
CA GLY A 78 -19.83 2.61 -7.86
C GLY A 78 -18.52 3.15 -8.41
N LEU A 79 -17.37 2.81 -7.79
CA LEU A 79 -16.05 3.34 -8.17
C LEU A 79 -15.34 2.38 -9.13
N THR A 80 -14.65 2.94 -10.13
CA THR A 80 -13.60 2.23 -10.87
C THR A 80 -12.35 2.08 -9.98
N GLN A 81 -11.43 1.18 -10.35
CA GLN A 81 -10.17 1.01 -9.62
C GLN A 81 -9.32 2.30 -9.61
N GLU A 82 -9.33 3.02 -10.72
CA GLU A 82 -8.61 4.28 -10.88
C GLU A 82 -9.20 5.38 -9.99
N GLU A 83 -10.53 5.57 -10.02
CA GLU A 83 -11.21 6.54 -9.16
C GLU A 83 -10.97 6.25 -7.68
N ALA A 84 -11.09 4.99 -7.27
CA ALA A 84 -10.81 4.60 -5.89
C ALA A 84 -9.35 4.90 -5.50
N GLY A 85 -8.40 4.64 -6.39
CA GLY A 85 -6.99 4.98 -6.19
C GLY A 85 -6.74 6.49 -6.06
N HIS A 86 -7.50 7.31 -6.77
CA HIS A 86 -7.43 8.76 -6.65
C HIS A 86 -8.10 9.28 -5.37
N ILE A 87 -9.26 8.76 -5.02
CA ILE A 87 -10.06 9.23 -3.87
C ILE A 87 -9.46 8.77 -2.54
N ILE A 88 -9.18 7.47 -2.40
CA ILE A 88 -8.68 6.86 -1.16
C ILE A 88 -7.16 7.06 -1.05
N GLY A 89 -6.46 6.91 -2.17
CA GLY A 89 -5.01 7.09 -2.23
C GLY A 89 -4.27 5.89 -2.80
N GLY A 90 -2.96 6.05 -2.96
CA GLY A 90 -2.09 5.03 -3.56
C GLY A 90 -1.91 5.16 -5.08
N GLY A 91 -2.70 6.02 -5.73
CA GLY A 91 -2.61 6.30 -7.18
C GLY A 91 -3.41 5.33 -8.07
N PRO A 92 -3.38 5.53 -9.40
CA PRO A 92 -4.32 4.91 -10.34
C PRO A 92 -4.26 3.38 -10.41
N ARG A 93 -3.13 2.77 -10.02
CA ARG A 93 -2.95 1.30 -10.03
C ARG A 93 -3.00 0.65 -8.65
N ALA A 94 -3.27 1.41 -7.60
CA ALA A 94 -3.24 0.91 -6.24
C ALA A 94 -4.31 -0.16 -6.01
N PHE A 95 -5.54 0.13 -6.40
CA PHE A 95 -6.67 -0.79 -6.20
C PHE A 95 -6.54 -2.11 -6.96
N GLN A 96 -5.93 -2.09 -8.15
CA GLN A 96 -5.60 -3.34 -8.85
C GLN A 96 -4.68 -4.25 -8.02
N LYS A 97 -3.70 -3.67 -7.32
CA LYS A 97 -2.78 -4.41 -6.45
C LYS A 97 -3.44 -4.85 -5.15
N TYR A 98 -4.27 -3.99 -4.55
CA TYR A 98 -5.01 -4.29 -3.32
C TYR A 98 -6.01 -5.42 -3.54
N GLU A 99 -6.83 -5.34 -4.58
CA GLU A 99 -7.85 -6.36 -4.91
C GLU A 99 -7.24 -7.71 -5.33
N SER A 100 -6.07 -7.71 -5.94
CA SER A 100 -5.33 -8.94 -6.25
C SER A 100 -4.54 -9.49 -5.05
N GLY A 101 -4.52 -8.77 -3.92
CA GLY A 101 -3.71 -9.09 -2.76
C GLY A 101 -2.19 -8.96 -3.01
N LYS A 102 -1.74 -8.40 -4.14
CA LYS A 102 -0.32 -8.30 -4.47
C LYS A 102 0.45 -7.40 -3.50
N THR A 103 -0.20 -6.36 -3.01
CA THR A 103 0.36 -5.40 -2.06
C THR A 103 -0.72 -5.05 -1.05
N PRO A 104 -0.45 -5.05 0.26
CA PRO A 104 -1.39 -4.55 1.24
C PRO A 104 -1.60 -3.04 1.06
N PRO A 105 -2.81 -2.52 1.29
CA PRO A 105 -3.01 -1.08 1.41
C PRO A 105 -2.19 -0.51 2.58
N SER A 106 -1.87 0.78 2.52
CA SER A 106 -1.34 1.47 3.70
C SER A 106 -2.40 1.57 4.80
N ASP A 107 -1.99 1.76 6.06
CA ASP A 107 -2.92 1.88 7.19
C ASP A 107 -3.96 2.97 6.97
N ALA A 108 -3.56 4.10 6.38
CA ALA A 108 -4.49 5.17 6.01
C ALA A 108 -5.52 4.71 4.96
N ALA A 109 -5.09 3.93 3.96
CA ALA A 109 -6.00 3.40 2.95
C ALA A 109 -6.92 2.33 3.54
N VAL A 110 -6.42 1.47 4.44
CA VAL A 110 -7.24 0.51 5.20
C VAL A 110 -8.32 1.26 5.97
N GLY A 111 -7.94 2.27 6.76
CA GLY A 111 -8.91 3.07 7.53
C GLY A 111 -9.99 3.71 6.66
N LEU A 112 -9.64 4.29 5.51
CA LEU A 112 -10.59 4.89 4.59
C LEU A 112 -11.50 3.85 3.90
N ILE A 113 -11.01 2.66 3.58
CA ILE A 113 -11.80 1.56 3.03
C ILE A 113 -12.85 1.11 4.05
N GLU A 114 -12.45 0.91 5.32
CA GLU A 114 -13.34 0.50 6.39
C GLU A 114 -14.39 1.58 6.73
N VAL A 115 -13.99 2.86 6.70
CA VAL A 115 -14.93 3.98 6.85
C VAL A 115 -15.94 3.99 5.71
N LEU A 116 -15.51 3.81 4.47
CA LEU A 116 -16.42 3.77 3.32
C LEU A 116 -17.33 2.54 3.32
N ASP A 117 -16.90 1.44 3.91
CA ASP A 117 -17.74 0.26 4.06
C ASP A 117 -18.92 0.55 4.99
N LYS A 118 -18.65 1.14 6.13
CA LYS A 118 -19.64 1.47 7.17
C LYS A 118 -20.43 2.75 6.90
N HIS A 119 -19.81 3.72 6.24
CA HIS A 119 -20.30 5.08 6.01
C HIS A 119 -20.22 5.46 4.53
N PRO A 120 -21.17 4.98 3.70
CA PRO A 120 -21.22 5.28 2.26
C PRO A 120 -21.23 6.77 1.94
N GLU A 121 -21.89 7.55 2.77
CA GLU A 121 -22.03 9.01 2.65
C GLU A 121 -20.71 9.76 2.71
N ALA A 122 -19.70 9.19 3.37
CA ALA A 122 -18.35 9.77 3.46
C ALA A 122 -17.67 9.91 2.09
N LEU A 123 -18.13 9.18 1.07
CA LEU A 123 -17.59 9.26 -0.28
C LEU A 123 -17.70 10.67 -0.89
N ALA A 124 -18.82 11.37 -0.63
CA ALA A 124 -19.03 12.72 -1.14
C ALA A 124 -17.98 13.68 -0.56
N THR A 125 -17.75 13.62 0.75
CA THR A 125 -16.73 14.42 1.43
C THR A 125 -15.32 14.12 0.91
N LEU A 126 -14.98 12.84 0.72
CA LEU A 126 -13.67 12.45 0.19
C LEU A 126 -13.44 12.97 -1.24
N ARG A 127 -14.45 12.92 -2.10
CA ARG A 127 -14.38 13.49 -3.46
C ARG A 127 -14.12 14.98 -3.43
N GLU A 128 -14.83 15.72 -2.57
CA GLU A 128 -14.65 17.16 -2.43
C GLU A 128 -13.25 17.53 -1.94
N VAL A 129 -12.77 16.89 -0.88
CA VAL A 129 -11.42 17.12 -0.34
C VAL A 129 -10.36 16.83 -1.40
N ARG A 130 -10.47 15.72 -2.13
CA ARG A 130 -9.50 15.37 -3.17
C ARG A 130 -9.50 16.32 -4.35
N SER A 131 -10.68 16.79 -4.77
CA SER A 131 -10.82 17.82 -5.82
C SER A 131 -10.10 19.11 -5.43
N LYS A 132 -10.31 19.59 -4.21
CA LYS A 132 -9.62 20.80 -3.68
C LYS A 132 -8.11 20.62 -3.65
N LEU A 133 -7.61 19.48 -3.16
CA LEU A 133 -6.18 19.20 -3.11
C LEU A 133 -5.54 19.13 -4.50
N MET A 134 -6.21 18.56 -5.49
CA MET A 134 -5.71 18.49 -6.87
C MET A 134 -5.66 19.88 -7.51
N THR A 135 -6.65 20.73 -7.27
CA THR A 135 -6.67 22.11 -7.78
C THR A 135 -5.49 22.93 -7.23
N VAL A 136 -5.21 22.82 -5.93
CA VAL A 136 -4.07 23.49 -5.29
C VAL A 136 -2.75 22.96 -5.84
N ALA A 137 -2.57 21.65 -5.96
CA ALA A 137 -1.35 21.05 -6.49
C ALA A 137 -1.07 21.49 -7.93
N THR A 138 -2.10 21.58 -8.76
CA THR A 138 -1.98 22.03 -10.17
C THR A 138 -1.59 23.50 -10.24
N SER A 139 -2.16 24.36 -9.40
CA SER A 139 -1.83 25.79 -9.37
C SER A 139 -0.38 26.05 -8.93
N VAL A 140 0.11 25.33 -7.92
CA VAL A 140 1.49 25.41 -7.44
C VAL A 140 2.48 24.92 -8.51
N THR A 141 2.15 23.83 -9.20
CA THR A 141 3.01 23.26 -10.25
C THR A 141 3.10 24.21 -11.46
N ASN A 142 1.99 24.85 -11.85
CA ASN A 142 1.96 25.83 -12.93
C ASN A 142 2.70 27.12 -12.56
N ALA A 143 2.61 27.59 -11.32
CA ALA A 143 3.39 28.72 -10.82
C ALA A 143 4.90 28.43 -10.88
N LYS A 144 5.33 27.24 -10.43
CA LYS A 144 6.74 26.83 -10.46
C LYS A 144 7.29 26.69 -11.89
N ARG A 145 6.46 26.22 -12.85
CA ARG A 145 6.84 26.16 -14.27
C ARG A 145 7.00 27.54 -14.91
N LYS A 146 6.21 28.53 -14.50
CA LYS A 146 6.35 29.91 -15.01
C LYS A 146 7.59 30.64 -14.49
N THR A 147 8.08 30.26 -13.33
CA THR A 147 9.27 30.88 -12.69
C THR A 147 10.58 30.14 -12.97
N ASP A 148 10.54 28.97 -13.61
CA ASP A 148 11.74 28.20 -13.96
C ASP A 148 12.47 28.86 -15.14
N PRO A 149 13.71 29.36 -14.96
CA PRO A 149 14.45 30.08 -16.01
C PRO A 149 14.77 29.22 -17.23
N LYS A 150 14.80 27.88 -17.10
CA LYS A 150 15.01 26.96 -18.24
C LYS A 150 13.80 26.92 -19.17
N VAL A 151 12.58 26.98 -18.62
CA VAL A 151 11.33 26.96 -19.42
C VAL A 151 11.13 28.30 -20.15
N VAL A 152 11.44 29.42 -19.47
CA VAL A 152 11.37 30.76 -20.08
C VAL A 152 12.35 30.90 -21.26
N ARG A 153 13.58 30.34 -21.16
CA ARG A 153 14.56 30.34 -22.26
C ARG A 153 14.10 29.52 -23.45
N ARG A 154 13.48 28.34 -23.26
CA ARG A 154 12.93 27.52 -24.35
C ARG A 154 11.79 28.21 -25.10
N GLY A 155 10.89 28.88 -24.39
CA GLY A 155 9.79 29.63 -24.98
C GLY A 155 10.25 30.84 -25.80
N ARG A 156 11.34 31.51 -25.41
CA ARG A 156 11.95 32.63 -26.17
C ARG A 156 12.68 32.13 -27.43
N GLN A 157 13.39 31.02 -27.37
CA GLN A 157 14.08 30.46 -28.54
C GLN A 157 13.09 29.96 -29.60
N SER A 158 11.99 29.30 -29.22
CA SER A 158 10.98 28.84 -30.17
C SER A 158 10.24 29.98 -30.87
N LYS A 159 10.00 31.11 -30.19
CA LYS A 159 9.42 32.31 -30.80
C LYS A 159 10.40 33.05 -31.74
N ALA A 160 11.68 33.05 -31.43
CA ALA A 160 12.71 33.66 -32.28
C ALA A 160 12.94 32.84 -33.57
N THR A 161 12.98 31.51 -33.48
CA THR A 161 13.11 30.65 -34.67
C THR A 161 11.87 30.68 -35.57
N ALA A 162 10.67 30.75 -35.00
CA ALA A 162 9.44 30.90 -35.77
C ALA A 162 9.36 32.25 -36.52
N LYS A 163 9.89 33.35 -35.95
CA LYS A 163 9.94 34.64 -36.58
C LYS A 163 10.95 34.73 -37.72
N LEU A 164 12.09 34.00 -37.62
CA LEU A 164 13.08 33.91 -38.70
C LEU A 164 12.59 33.04 -39.89
N ALA A 165 11.86 31.96 -39.60
CA ALA A 165 11.29 31.10 -40.62
C ALA A 165 10.21 31.84 -41.48
N LYS A 166 9.47 32.77 -40.86
CA LYS A 166 8.44 33.57 -41.54
C LYS A 166 9.00 34.73 -42.35
N ALA A 167 10.26 35.13 -42.15
CA ALA A 167 10.92 36.20 -42.87
C ALA A 167 11.71 35.70 -44.09
N ARG A 168 11.79 34.38 -44.32
CA ARG A 168 12.51 33.73 -45.46
C ARG A 168 11.57 33.00 -46.43
N GLY A 169 10.26 33.11 -46.28
CA GLY A 169 9.24 32.62 -47.22
C GLY A 169 8.49 33.85 -47.87
#